data_5ee4e98de227fc60001279536c73e3a9
#
_entry.id   5ee4e98de227fc60001279536c73e3a9
#
_cell.length_a   1.000
_cell.length_b   1.000
_cell.length_c   1.000
_cell.angle_alpha   90.00
_cell.angle_beta   90.00
_cell.angle_gamma   90.00
#
_symmetry.space_group_name_H-M   'P 1'
#
loop_
_entity.id
_entity.type
_entity.pdbx_description
1 polymer ?
#
loop_
_entity_poly.entity_id
_entity_poly.type
_entity_poly.pdbx_seq_one_letter_code
_entity_poly.pdbx_strand_id
1 'polypeptide(L)'
;MCMITTDAHSRDIIDKLIVEGVTQPDEFQWQSQLKCYFDPTKGDFRLKIADAEFWYGYEYLGNGARLVVTPLTDRIYVTATQALHLKMGCAPAGPAGTGKTETTKDLASAMGKACYVFNCSD
;
A
#
# COMPACT_ATOMS: atom_id res chain seq x y z
N MET A 1 -12.04 -14.87 1.89
CA MET A 1 -11.45 -14.35 0.65
C MET A 1 -10.31 -13.36 0.90
N CYS A 2 -10.45 -12.35 1.74
CA CYS A 2 -9.36 -11.40 2.07
C CYS A 2 -8.06 -12.05 2.59
N MET A 3 -8.15 -13.04 3.47
CA MET A 3 -6.97 -13.72 4.01
C MET A 3 -6.20 -14.45 2.91
N ILE A 4 -6.88 -15.16 2.02
CA ILE A 4 -6.24 -15.93 0.94
C ILE A 4 -5.46 -15.01 -0.01
N THR A 5 -6.03 -13.85 -0.39
CA THR A 5 -5.33 -12.89 -1.26
C THR A 5 -4.12 -12.27 -0.58
N THR A 6 -4.21 -11.98 0.72
CA THR A 6 -3.09 -11.44 1.50
C THR A 6 -1.98 -12.49 1.66
N ASP A 7 -2.33 -13.72 1.98
CA ASP A 7 -1.36 -14.81 2.15
C ASP A 7 -0.67 -15.16 0.82
N ALA A 8 -1.44 -15.24 -0.28
CA ALA A 8 -0.88 -15.48 -1.60
C ALA A 8 0.09 -14.36 -2.02
N HIS A 9 -0.28 -13.10 -1.78
CA HIS A 9 0.58 -11.96 -2.07
C HIS A 9 1.85 -11.98 -1.22
N SER A 10 1.74 -12.26 0.08
CA SER A 10 2.90 -12.36 0.98
C SER A 10 3.86 -13.48 0.56
N ARG A 11 3.31 -14.65 0.16
CA ARG A 11 4.11 -15.75 -0.39
C ARG A 11 4.87 -15.32 -1.64
N ASP A 12 4.18 -14.71 -2.60
CA ASP A 12 4.78 -14.31 -3.88
C ASP A 12 5.88 -13.25 -3.69
N ILE A 13 5.71 -12.33 -2.71
CA ILE A 13 6.75 -11.39 -2.32
C ILE A 13 7.98 -12.12 -1.74
N ILE A 14 7.76 -13.07 -0.82
CA ILE A 14 8.85 -13.83 -0.20
C ILE A 14 9.62 -14.61 -1.25
N ASP A 15 8.93 -15.31 -2.14
CA ASP A 15 9.54 -16.05 -3.24
C ASP A 15 10.40 -15.14 -4.13
N LYS A 16 9.90 -13.95 -4.45
CA LYS A 16 10.64 -12.95 -5.21
C LYS A 16 11.89 -12.48 -4.48
N LEU A 17 11.79 -12.16 -3.19
CA LEU A 17 12.93 -11.73 -2.37
C LEU A 17 14.01 -12.82 -2.27
N ILE A 18 13.61 -14.08 -2.17
CA ILE A 18 14.54 -15.23 -2.19
C ILE A 18 15.27 -15.32 -3.52
N VAL A 19 14.53 -15.22 -4.64
CA VAL A 19 15.13 -15.27 -6.00
C VAL A 19 16.09 -14.10 -6.23
N GLU A 20 15.76 -12.92 -5.71
CA GLU A 20 16.61 -11.72 -5.81
C GLU A 20 17.78 -11.73 -4.81
N GLY A 21 17.85 -12.71 -3.91
CA GLY A 21 18.92 -12.86 -2.93
C GLY A 21 18.94 -11.79 -1.85
N VAL A 22 17.78 -11.23 -1.52
CA VAL A 22 17.64 -10.19 -0.48
C VAL A 22 17.89 -10.81 0.89
N THR A 23 18.88 -10.31 1.60
CA THR A 23 19.32 -10.85 2.90
C THR A 23 19.34 -9.81 4.02
N GLN A 24 19.33 -8.53 3.66
CA GLN A 24 19.44 -7.44 4.61
C GLN A 24 18.13 -6.64 4.69
N PRO A 25 17.76 -6.15 5.89
CA PRO A 25 16.52 -5.39 6.08
C PRO A 25 16.58 -3.97 5.49
N ASP A 26 17.74 -3.47 5.12
CA ASP A 26 17.98 -2.16 4.50
C ASP A 26 17.92 -2.20 2.97
N GLU A 27 17.86 -3.38 2.37
CA GLU A 27 17.72 -3.51 0.92
C GLU A 27 16.38 -2.95 0.43
N PHE A 28 16.42 -2.23 -0.70
CA PHE A 28 15.25 -1.53 -1.24
C PHE A 28 14.06 -2.45 -1.51
N GLN A 29 14.29 -3.67 -1.99
CA GLN A 29 13.26 -4.66 -2.27
C GLN A 29 12.43 -5.01 -1.02
N TRP A 30 13.09 -5.10 0.15
CA TRP A 30 12.43 -5.26 1.44
C TRP A 30 11.77 -3.96 1.90
N GLN A 31 12.48 -2.83 1.78
CA GLN A 31 11.97 -1.53 2.24
C GLN A 31 10.76 -1.04 1.44
N SER A 32 10.66 -1.40 0.16
CA SER A 32 9.54 -1.03 -0.72
C SER A 32 8.21 -1.73 -0.39
N GLN A 33 8.21 -2.71 0.51
CA GLN A 33 6.99 -3.39 0.94
C GLN A 33 6.28 -2.58 2.03
N LEU A 34 4.94 -2.55 1.97
CA LEU A 34 4.14 -1.96 3.04
C LEU A 34 4.18 -2.86 4.28
N LYS A 35 4.77 -2.35 5.35
CA LYS A 35 4.98 -3.07 6.61
C LYS A 35 4.19 -2.41 7.73
N CYS A 36 3.61 -3.23 8.60
CA CYS A 36 2.87 -2.77 9.77
C CYS A 36 3.65 -3.14 11.03
N TYR A 37 3.91 -2.17 11.88
CA TYR A 37 4.61 -2.34 13.16
C TYR A 37 3.73 -1.86 14.32
N PHE A 38 3.64 -2.67 15.36
CA PHE A 38 3.02 -2.24 16.61
C PHE A 38 4.02 -1.44 17.45
N ASP A 39 3.63 -0.25 17.89
CA ASP A 39 4.41 0.57 18.82
C ASP A 39 3.85 0.41 20.24
N PRO A 40 4.54 -0.34 21.12
CA PRO A 40 4.05 -0.60 22.46
C PRO A 40 4.03 0.66 23.35
N THR A 41 4.81 1.69 23.03
CA THR A 41 4.88 2.92 23.82
C THR A 41 3.64 3.79 23.63
N LYS A 42 3.06 3.75 22.43
CA LYS A 42 1.83 4.48 22.09
C LYS A 42 0.59 3.59 22.05
N GLY A 43 0.78 2.27 22.08
CA GLY A 43 -0.31 1.31 21.94
C GLY A 43 -0.98 1.35 20.55
N ASP A 44 -0.23 1.71 19.52
CA ASP A 44 -0.76 2.02 18.19
C ASP A 44 0.06 1.36 17.07
N PHE A 45 -0.51 1.30 15.86
CA PHE A 45 0.15 0.71 14.69
C PHE A 45 0.76 1.78 13.79
N ARG A 46 2.00 1.54 13.38
CA ARG A 46 2.71 2.33 12.37
C ARG A 46 2.87 1.55 11.09
N LEU A 47 2.57 2.20 9.98
CA LEU A 47 2.78 1.69 8.63
C LEU A 47 4.04 2.31 8.06
N LYS A 48 4.94 1.47 7.53
CA LYS A 48 6.18 1.90 6.88
C LYS A 48 6.28 1.33 5.47
N ILE A 49 6.70 2.19 4.55
CA ILE A 49 7.05 1.82 3.18
C ILE A 49 8.18 2.73 2.71
N ALA A 50 9.33 2.18 2.39
CA ALA A 50 10.58 2.93 2.20
C ALA A 50 10.78 3.91 3.37
N ASP A 51 10.94 5.21 3.09
CA ASP A 51 11.14 6.27 4.10
C ASP A 51 9.82 6.83 4.64
N ALA A 52 8.68 6.50 4.01
CA ALA A 52 7.39 7.00 4.44
C ALA A 52 6.89 6.24 5.69
N GLU A 53 6.38 7.00 6.64
CA GLU A 53 5.81 6.47 7.87
C GLU A 53 4.47 7.13 8.15
N PHE A 54 3.46 6.31 8.50
CA PHE A 54 2.11 6.77 8.81
C PHE A 54 1.56 6.03 10.02
N TRP A 55 0.73 6.70 10.81
CA TRP A 55 -0.12 6.05 11.79
C TRP A 55 -1.32 5.41 11.10
N TYR A 56 -1.71 4.21 11.54
CA TYR A 56 -2.91 3.56 11.06
C TYR A 56 -4.14 4.40 11.43
N GLY A 57 -5.06 4.60 10.49
CA GLY A 57 -6.16 5.54 10.67
C GLY A 57 -7.39 4.99 11.38
N TYR A 58 -7.54 3.66 11.48
CA TYR A 58 -8.67 2.96 12.12
C TYR A 58 -10.07 3.31 11.58
N GLU A 59 -10.15 3.84 10.36
CA GLU A 59 -11.45 4.06 9.73
C GLU A 59 -12.14 2.73 9.43
N TYR A 60 -13.43 2.63 9.76
CA TYR A 60 -14.22 1.47 9.38
C TYR A 60 -14.60 1.54 7.90
N LEU A 61 -14.01 0.69 7.11
CA LEU A 61 -14.15 0.69 5.65
C LEU A 61 -15.10 -0.40 5.13
N GLY A 62 -15.64 -1.24 6.03
CA GLY A 62 -16.50 -2.36 5.68
C GLY A 62 -15.77 -3.47 4.90
N ASN A 63 -16.56 -4.30 4.22
CA ASN A 63 -16.06 -5.37 3.37
C ASN A 63 -16.00 -4.90 1.92
N GLY A 64 -14.85 -4.39 1.50
CA GLY A 64 -14.58 -4.01 0.11
C GLY A 64 -13.98 -5.16 -0.72
N ALA A 65 -14.06 -5.05 -2.04
CA ALA A 65 -13.28 -5.89 -2.93
C ALA A 65 -11.79 -5.59 -2.75
N ARG A 66 -10.96 -6.65 -2.79
CA ARG A 66 -9.50 -6.51 -2.76
C ARG A 66 -8.95 -6.44 -4.16
N LEU A 67 -8.04 -5.52 -4.37
CA LEU A 67 -7.28 -5.43 -5.62
C LEU A 67 -6.26 -6.56 -5.70
N VAL A 68 -6.04 -7.08 -6.90
CA VAL A 68 -4.91 -7.97 -7.16
C VAL A 68 -3.64 -7.12 -7.21
N VAL A 69 -2.68 -7.44 -6.33
CA VAL A 69 -1.42 -6.71 -6.26
C VAL A 69 -0.50 -7.18 -7.39
N THR A 70 0.03 -6.22 -8.13
CA THR A 70 0.94 -6.44 -9.25
C THR A 70 2.21 -5.59 -9.04
N PRO A 71 3.32 -5.85 -9.76
CA PRO A 71 4.49 -4.98 -9.69
C PRO A 71 4.20 -3.51 -10.04
N LEU A 72 3.15 -3.24 -10.82
CA LEU A 72 2.72 -1.89 -11.13
C LEU A 72 2.06 -1.23 -9.92
N THR A 73 1.18 -1.94 -9.21
CA THR A 73 0.54 -1.43 -7.99
C THR A 73 1.55 -1.19 -6.87
N ASP A 74 2.58 -2.02 -6.75
CA ASP A 74 3.66 -1.82 -5.78
C ASP A 74 4.40 -0.49 -6.04
N ARG A 75 4.70 -0.17 -7.30
CA ARG A 75 5.31 1.11 -7.68
C ARG A 75 4.41 2.30 -7.35
N ILE A 76 3.11 2.17 -7.60
CA ILE A 76 2.13 3.21 -7.27
C ILE A 76 2.09 3.40 -5.74
N TYR A 77 2.13 2.33 -4.97
CA TYR A 77 2.15 2.38 -3.50
C TYR A 77 3.36 3.16 -3.00
N VAL A 78 4.56 2.80 -3.46
CA VAL A 78 5.80 3.52 -3.08
C VAL A 78 5.69 5.00 -3.45
N THR A 79 5.32 5.31 -4.70
CA THR A 79 5.25 6.69 -5.17
C THR A 79 4.21 7.52 -4.42
N ALA A 80 3.00 6.98 -4.24
CA ALA A 80 1.92 7.69 -3.57
C ALA A 80 2.22 7.93 -2.09
N THR A 81 2.76 6.92 -1.39
CA THR A 81 3.13 7.06 0.02
C THR A 81 4.28 8.04 0.23
N GLN A 82 5.29 8.04 -0.63
CA GLN A 82 6.37 9.03 -0.58
C GLN A 82 5.83 10.45 -0.81
N ALA A 83 4.97 10.65 -1.81
CA ALA A 83 4.34 11.94 -2.06
C ALA A 83 3.54 12.43 -0.82
N LEU A 84 2.71 11.57 -0.25
CA LEU A 84 1.94 11.89 0.95
C LEU A 84 2.82 12.19 2.17
N HIS A 85 3.92 11.45 2.34
CA HIS A 85 4.88 11.69 3.42
C HIS A 85 5.52 13.08 3.31
N LEU A 86 5.83 13.50 2.09
CA LEU A 86 6.34 14.84 1.78
C LEU A 86 5.24 15.93 1.74
N LYS A 87 4.00 15.59 2.11
CA LYS A 87 2.82 16.48 2.05
C LYS A 87 2.54 17.03 0.65
N MET A 88 2.82 16.22 -0.36
CA MET A 88 2.51 16.50 -1.76
C MET A 88 1.31 15.68 -2.23
N GLY A 89 0.63 16.18 -3.28
CA GLY A 89 -0.40 15.42 -3.98
C GLY A 89 0.21 14.36 -4.89
N CYS A 90 -0.57 13.33 -5.21
CA CYS A 90 -0.23 12.30 -6.18
C CYS A 90 -1.32 12.21 -7.24
N ALA A 91 -0.95 12.21 -8.51
CA ALA A 91 -1.87 12.16 -9.64
C ALA A 91 -1.53 10.95 -10.55
N PRO A 92 -2.14 9.78 -10.32
CA PRO A 92 -1.94 8.63 -11.20
C PRO A 92 -2.48 8.94 -12.59
N ALA A 93 -1.62 8.97 -13.60
CA ALA A 93 -1.97 9.19 -14.99
C ALA A 93 -1.95 7.88 -15.79
N GLY A 94 -2.83 7.77 -16.78
CA GLY A 94 -2.89 6.60 -17.67
C GLY A 94 -4.27 6.43 -18.32
N PRO A 95 -4.41 5.48 -19.24
CA PRO A 95 -5.67 5.18 -19.92
C PRO A 95 -6.81 4.82 -18.97
N ALA A 96 -8.05 4.92 -19.42
CA ALA A 96 -9.20 4.43 -18.67
C ALA A 96 -9.09 2.92 -18.42
N GLY A 97 -9.61 2.44 -17.30
CA GLY A 97 -9.62 1.00 -16.98
C GLY A 97 -8.30 0.43 -16.46
N THR A 98 -7.27 1.24 -16.23
CA THR A 98 -5.96 0.77 -15.70
C THR A 98 -5.91 0.64 -14.16
N GLY A 99 -7.06 0.77 -13.49
CA GLY A 99 -7.15 0.55 -12.04
C GLY A 99 -6.63 1.69 -11.17
N LYS A 100 -6.45 2.90 -11.70
CA LYS A 100 -5.93 4.06 -10.95
C LYS A 100 -6.72 4.35 -9.66
N THR A 101 -8.03 4.49 -9.80
CA THR A 101 -8.94 4.77 -8.67
C THR A 101 -8.98 3.61 -7.69
N GLU A 102 -9.04 2.38 -8.19
CA GLU A 102 -9.09 1.20 -7.34
C GLU A 102 -7.79 0.99 -6.55
N THR A 103 -6.63 1.26 -7.15
CA THR A 103 -5.34 1.24 -6.45
C THR A 103 -5.28 2.28 -5.33
N THR A 104 -5.82 3.48 -5.57
CA THR A 104 -5.87 4.54 -4.55
C THR A 104 -6.80 4.15 -3.39
N LYS A 105 -7.96 3.56 -3.68
CA LYS A 105 -8.87 3.06 -2.65
C LYS A 105 -8.25 1.93 -1.83
N ASP A 106 -7.55 1.00 -2.49
CA ASP A 106 -6.90 -0.13 -1.82
C ASP A 106 -5.76 0.35 -0.92
N LEU A 107 -4.96 1.32 -1.36
CA LEU A 107 -3.94 1.95 -0.53
C LEU A 107 -4.55 2.65 0.70
N ALA A 108 -5.62 3.42 0.54
CA ALA A 108 -6.31 4.07 1.65
C ALA A 108 -6.86 3.04 2.64
N SER A 109 -7.42 1.94 2.13
CA SER A 109 -7.89 0.81 2.93
C SER A 109 -6.76 0.16 3.72
N ALA A 110 -5.61 -0.08 3.09
CA ALA A 110 -4.43 -0.63 3.76
C ALA A 110 -3.90 0.29 4.87
N MET A 111 -4.09 1.60 4.74
CA MET A 111 -3.73 2.60 5.75
C MET A 111 -4.82 2.83 6.82
N GLY A 112 -6.00 2.21 6.70
CA GLY A 112 -7.14 2.44 7.56
C GLY A 112 -7.69 3.87 7.48
N LYS A 113 -7.61 4.50 6.30
CA LYS A 113 -8.05 5.88 6.06
C LYS A 113 -9.23 5.93 5.10
N ALA A 114 -10.16 6.84 5.35
CA ALA A 114 -11.29 7.09 4.46
C ALA A 114 -10.80 7.61 3.09
N CYS A 115 -11.43 7.12 2.02
CA CYS A 115 -11.18 7.56 0.66
C CYS A 115 -12.49 8.01 0.02
N TYR A 116 -12.56 9.28 -0.35
CA TYR A 116 -13.72 9.87 -1.01
C TYR A 116 -13.42 10.06 -2.49
N VAL A 117 -14.27 9.49 -3.35
CA VAL A 117 -14.10 9.56 -4.80
C VAL A 117 -15.18 10.43 -5.40
N PHE A 118 -14.77 11.48 -6.09
CA PHE A 118 -15.65 12.37 -6.84
C PHE A 118 -15.33 12.24 -8.33
N ASN A 119 -16.33 11.86 -9.11
CA ASN A 119 -16.21 11.84 -10.56
C ASN A 119 -16.73 13.18 -11.10
N CYS A 120 -15.85 13.97 -11.70
CA CYS A 120 -16.24 15.18 -12.39
C CYS A 120 -16.66 14.80 -13.81
N SER A 121 -17.91 15.03 -14.16
CA SER A 121 -18.43 15.00 -15.53
C SER A 121 -18.85 16.42 -15.92
N ASP A 122 -18.64 16.77 -17.16
CA ASP A 122 -19.14 18.03 -17.73
C ASP A 122 -20.66 18.07 -17.70
#